data_ef2a71d5a6b057beee22f752acf5dd3e
#
_entry.id   ef2a71d5a6b057beee22f752acf5dd3e
#
_cell.length_a   1.000
_cell.length_b   1.000
_cell.length_c   1.000
_cell.angle_alpha   90.00
_cell.angle_beta   90.00
_cell.angle_gamma   90.00
#
_symmetry.space_group_name_H-M   'P 1'
#
loop_
_entity.id
_entity.type
_entity.pdbx_description
1 polymer ?
#
loop_
_entity_poly.entity_id
_entity_poly.type
_entity_poly.pdbx_seq_one_letter_code
_entity_poly.pdbx_strand_id
1 'polypeptide(L)'
;MKLEEIKQGVSSFWDSVAEGWHRLRESAANALTRFKPGADADLPAKGEVDDEFYRPSHGWAMLGGDVFEDDKRVVIRLEIPGMEKKDLDIEVQGDVVVVRGEKRFERESSEGRYRVLQCAYGSFRRSVPLPTPVLTDQAKANYRNGVLRIELPKLATDRPRKLSVKIS
;
A
#
# COMPACT_ATOMS: atom_id res chain seq x y z
N MET A 1 -0.54 -16.31 -45.13
CA MET A 1 -0.46 -15.47 -43.89
C MET A 1 0.12 -14.14 -44.31
N LYS A 2 -0.70 -13.10 -44.33
CA LYS A 2 -0.30 -11.79 -44.85
C LYS A 2 0.52 -11.04 -43.82
N LEU A 3 1.61 -10.43 -44.25
CA LEU A 3 2.53 -9.64 -43.38
C LEU A 3 1.79 -8.52 -42.62
N GLU A 4 0.68 -8.05 -43.14
CA GLU A 4 -0.18 -7.02 -42.53
C GLU A 4 -0.94 -7.53 -41.28
N GLU A 5 -1.37 -8.80 -41.28
CA GLU A 5 -2.03 -9.41 -40.11
C GLU A 5 -1.06 -9.59 -38.94
N ILE A 6 0.20 -9.89 -39.24
CA ILE A 6 1.25 -9.97 -38.22
C ILE A 6 1.58 -8.59 -37.66
N LYS A 7 1.63 -7.56 -38.50
CA LYS A 7 1.89 -6.18 -38.05
C LYS A 7 0.75 -5.64 -37.17
N GLN A 8 -0.51 -5.92 -37.53
CA GLN A 8 -1.66 -5.52 -36.71
C GLN A 8 -1.70 -6.28 -35.37
N GLY A 9 -1.40 -7.57 -35.35
CA GLY A 9 -1.31 -8.34 -34.12
C GLY A 9 -0.20 -7.87 -33.18
N VAL A 10 0.95 -7.46 -33.72
CA VAL A 10 2.07 -6.94 -32.92
C VAL A 10 1.75 -5.54 -32.38
N SER A 11 1.13 -4.65 -33.17
CA SER A 11 0.75 -3.31 -32.69
C SER A 11 -0.28 -3.39 -31.59
N SER A 12 -1.32 -4.21 -31.73
CA SER A 12 -2.37 -4.39 -30.71
C SER A 12 -1.82 -5.01 -29.42
N PHE A 13 -0.84 -5.88 -29.52
CA PHE A 13 -0.14 -6.41 -28.34
C PHE A 13 0.64 -5.32 -27.60
N TRP A 14 1.41 -4.49 -28.31
CA TRP A 14 2.15 -3.39 -27.71
C TRP A 14 1.25 -2.31 -27.12
N ASP A 15 0.12 -2.02 -27.75
CA ASP A 15 -0.90 -1.09 -27.22
C ASP A 15 -1.49 -1.63 -25.92
N SER A 16 -1.83 -2.91 -25.87
CA SER A 16 -2.33 -3.57 -24.65
C SER A 16 -1.29 -3.60 -23.52
N VAL A 17 -0.01 -3.82 -23.86
CA VAL A 17 1.09 -3.76 -22.89
C VAL A 17 1.27 -2.33 -22.38
N ALA A 18 1.21 -1.33 -23.24
CA ALA A 18 1.34 0.08 -22.89
C ALA A 18 0.18 0.54 -21.96
N GLU A 19 -1.06 0.18 -22.29
CA GLU A 19 -2.23 0.45 -21.43
C GLU A 19 -2.12 -0.26 -20.07
N GLY A 20 -1.74 -1.54 -20.08
CA GLY A 20 -1.50 -2.31 -18.86
C GLY A 20 -0.42 -1.68 -17.99
N TRP A 21 0.66 -1.19 -18.60
CA TRP A 21 1.74 -0.50 -17.91
C TRP A 21 1.31 0.83 -17.30
N HIS A 22 0.50 1.63 -18.01
CA HIS A 22 -0.06 2.88 -17.46
C HIS A 22 -0.95 2.61 -16.23
N ARG A 23 -1.87 1.66 -16.32
CA ARG A 23 -2.75 1.28 -15.21
C ARG A 23 -1.95 0.72 -14.02
N LEU A 24 -0.96 -0.13 -14.29
CA LEU A 24 -0.09 -0.67 -13.24
C LEU A 24 0.69 0.45 -12.55
N ARG A 25 1.22 1.40 -13.31
CA ARG A 25 1.99 2.52 -12.76
C ARG A 25 1.13 3.44 -11.89
N GLU A 26 -0.10 3.75 -12.31
CA GLU A 26 -1.03 4.56 -11.51
C GLU A 26 -1.46 3.85 -10.23
N SER A 27 -1.80 2.58 -10.32
CA SER A 27 -2.14 1.76 -9.14
C SER A 27 -0.94 1.58 -8.22
N ALA A 28 0.24 1.31 -8.76
CA ALA A 28 1.46 1.15 -8.00
C ALA A 28 1.92 2.44 -7.33
N ALA A 29 1.76 3.61 -7.97
CA ALA A 29 2.16 4.90 -7.41
C ALA A 29 1.46 5.18 -6.09
N ASN A 30 0.19 4.79 -5.94
CA ASN A 30 -0.56 4.94 -4.71
C ASN A 30 -0.17 3.94 -3.62
N ALA A 31 0.30 2.74 -3.99
CA ALA A 31 0.70 1.69 -3.05
C ALA A 31 2.19 1.74 -2.70
N LEU A 32 3.00 2.36 -3.55
CA LEU A 32 4.45 2.47 -3.35
C LEU A 32 4.75 3.36 -2.14
N THR A 33 5.37 2.76 -1.15
CA THR A 33 5.62 3.40 0.14
C THR A 33 7.11 3.43 0.42
N ARG A 34 7.62 4.60 0.80
CA ARG A 34 9.01 4.79 1.17
C ARG A 34 9.23 4.43 2.63
N PHE A 35 10.26 3.65 2.87
CA PHE A 35 10.77 3.30 4.18
C PHE A 35 12.07 4.07 4.45
N LYS A 36 12.19 4.61 5.65
CA LYS A 36 13.36 5.37 6.09
C LYS A 36 13.94 4.68 7.33
N PRO A 37 15.06 3.99 7.21
CA PRO A 37 15.75 3.44 8.37
C PRO A 37 16.15 4.55 9.34
N GLY A 38 15.95 4.30 10.64
CA GLY A 38 16.45 5.18 11.69
C GLY A 38 17.98 5.09 11.83
N ALA A 39 18.55 5.99 12.61
CA ALA A 39 19.99 5.97 12.91
C ALA A 39 20.39 4.69 13.65
N ASP A 40 19.46 4.10 14.40
CA ASP A 40 19.67 2.88 15.20
C ASP A 40 19.32 1.60 14.43
N ALA A 41 18.96 1.71 13.14
CA ALA A 41 18.69 0.54 12.32
C ALA A 41 19.99 -0.22 12.05
N ASP A 42 20.11 -1.44 12.55
CA ASP A 42 21.27 -2.32 12.36
C ASP A 42 21.30 -2.93 10.94
N LEU A 43 21.09 -2.09 9.93
CA LEU A 43 21.17 -2.50 8.53
C LEU A 43 22.63 -2.72 8.13
N PRO A 44 22.91 -3.75 7.34
CA PRO A 44 24.24 -3.96 6.80
C PRO A 44 24.72 -2.75 5.98
N ALA A 45 26.01 -2.46 6.05
CA ALA A 45 26.63 -1.49 5.18
C ALA A 45 26.60 -1.99 3.71
N LYS A 46 26.72 -1.07 2.75
CA LYS A 46 26.70 -1.44 1.31
C LYS A 46 27.72 -2.53 0.96
N GLY A 47 28.90 -2.51 1.60
CA GLY A 47 29.95 -3.51 1.36
C GLY A 47 29.72 -4.88 2.01
N GLU A 48 28.72 -5.01 2.87
CA GLU A 48 28.34 -6.27 3.51
C GLU A 48 27.25 -7.04 2.77
N VAL A 49 26.72 -6.45 1.68
CA VAL A 49 25.65 -7.04 0.86
C VAL A 49 26.14 -7.13 -0.58
N ASP A 50 26.01 -8.30 -1.18
CA ASP A 50 26.44 -8.55 -2.57
C ASP A 50 25.47 -7.99 -3.63
N ASP A 51 24.31 -7.53 -3.21
CA ASP A 51 23.29 -6.95 -4.09
C ASP A 51 23.68 -5.54 -4.55
N GLU A 52 23.89 -5.35 -5.85
CA GLU A 52 24.26 -4.06 -6.46
C GLU A 52 23.17 -2.97 -6.24
N PHE A 53 21.93 -3.38 -6.14
CA PHE A 53 20.79 -2.46 -5.99
C PHE A 53 20.50 -2.10 -4.53
N TYR A 54 21.11 -2.80 -3.59
CA TYR A 54 20.92 -2.51 -2.18
C TYR A 54 21.40 -1.11 -1.80
N ARG A 55 20.56 -0.40 -1.06
CA ARG A 55 20.84 0.93 -0.51
C ARG A 55 20.38 0.98 0.96
N PRO A 56 21.30 1.08 1.92
CA PRO A 56 20.94 1.06 3.34
C PRO A 56 20.14 2.28 3.81
N SER A 57 20.22 3.40 3.07
CA SER A 57 19.61 4.67 3.48
C SER A 57 18.12 4.80 3.18
N HIS A 58 17.55 3.96 2.34
CA HIS A 58 16.14 3.99 1.97
C HIS A 58 15.71 2.74 1.24
N GLY A 59 14.44 2.38 1.44
CA GLY A 59 13.80 1.29 0.74
C GLY A 59 12.42 1.71 0.22
N TRP A 60 11.92 0.98 -0.74
CA TRP A 60 10.57 1.12 -1.26
C TRP A 60 9.89 -0.24 -1.24
N ALA A 61 8.65 -0.26 -0.79
CA ALA A 61 7.81 -1.44 -0.85
C ALA A 61 6.39 -1.08 -1.27
N MET A 62 5.72 -2.01 -1.91
CA MET A 62 4.29 -1.89 -2.18
C MET A 62 3.51 -2.30 -0.92
N LEU A 63 2.81 -1.35 -0.33
CA LEU A 63 1.79 -1.62 0.69
C LEU A 63 0.43 -1.58 0.01
N GLY A 64 0.08 -2.68 -0.64
CA GLY A 64 -1.19 -2.83 -1.33
C GLY A 64 -2.36 -2.70 -0.37
N GLY A 65 -3.46 -2.15 -0.85
CA GLY A 65 -4.63 -2.00 -0.02
C GLY A 65 -5.92 -1.83 -0.80
N ASP A 66 -7.01 -2.31 -0.21
CA ASP A 66 -8.35 -2.20 -0.71
C ASP A 66 -9.16 -1.24 0.15
N VAL A 67 -10.00 -0.44 -0.47
CA VAL A 67 -11.01 0.38 0.19
C VAL A 67 -12.38 -0.11 -0.26
N PHE A 68 -13.14 -0.65 0.68
CA PHE A 68 -14.51 -1.08 0.47
C PHE A 68 -15.48 -0.14 1.16
N GLU A 69 -16.57 0.20 0.53
CA GLU A 69 -17.62 1.04 1.07
C GLU A 69 -18.99 0.37 0.89
N ASP A 70 -19.78 0.34 1.95
CA ASP A 70 -21.20 0.00 1.93
C ASP A 70 -22.06 1.17 2.49
N ASP A 71 -23.36 0.96 2.67
CA ASP A 71 -24.28 2.00 3.14
C ASP A 71 -23.96 2.46 4.58
N LYS A 72 -23.19 1.69 5.37
CA LYS A 72 -22.99 1.91 6.79
C LYS A 72 -21.55 2.26 7.15
N ARG A 73 -20.57 1.79 6.38
CA ARG A 73 -19.16 1.85 6.76
C ARG A 73 -18.22 1.89 5.58
N VAL A 74 -17.01 2.36 5.85
CA VAL A 74 -15.84 2.19 5.00
C VAL A 74 -14.92 1.16 5.67
N VAL A 75 -14.37 0.23 4.90
CA VAL A 75 -13.39 -0.75 5.36
C VAL A 75 -12.13 -0.60 4.53
N ILE A 76 -11.02 -0.36 5.20
CA ILE A 76 -9.69 -0.32 4.59
C ILE A 76 -8.95 -1.59 4.98
N ARG A 77 -8.31 -2.24 4.02
CA ARG A 77 -7.41 -3.37 4.24
C ARG A 77 -6.06 -3.02 3.63
N LEU A 78 -5.00 -3.11 4.42
CA LEU A 78 -3.63 -2.87 3.97
C LEU A 78 -2.77 -4.09 4.25
N GLU A 79 -2.00 -4.50 3.25
CA GLU A 79 -1.00 -5.56 3.39
C GLU A 79 0.31 -4.96 3.89
N ILE A 80 0.66 -5.25 5.13
CA ILE A 80 1.86 -4.73 5.80
C ILE A 80 2.59 -5.90 6.49
N PRO A 81 3.15 -6.85 5.73
CA PRO A 81 3.76 -8.04 6.31
C PRO A 81 5.07 -7.72 7.05
N GLY A 82 5.43 -8.57 7.99
CA GLY A 82 6.70 -8.49 8.72
C GLY A 82 6.74 -7.43 9.82
N MET A 83 5.58 -7.12 10.41
CA MET A 83 5.45 -6.19 11.53
C MET A 83 4.68 -6.82 12.69
N GLU A 84 4.78 -6.22 13.85
CA GLU A 84 3.93 -6.51 14.98
C GLU A 84 2.87 -5.41 15.15
N LYS A 85 1.77 -5.74 15.83
CA LYS A 85 0.69 -4.78 16.11
C LYS A 85 1.19 -3.53 16.86
N LYS A 86 2.16 -3.70 17.76
CA LYS A 86 2.73 -2.60 18.55
C LYS A 86 3.54 -1.59 17.73
N ASP A 87 3.98 -1.98 16.53
CA ASP A 87 4.78 -1.15 15.64
C ASP A 87 3.93 -0.31 14.68
N LEU A 88 2.60 -0.40 14.78
CA LEU A 88 1.64 0.30 13.93
C LEU A 88 0.90 1.37 14.71
N ASP A 89 0.78 2.55 14.12
CA ASP A 89 -0.04 3.67 14.57
C ASP A 89 -1.00 4.10 13.47
N ILE A 90 -2.25 4.40 13.85
CA ILE A 90 -3.33 4.74 12.92
C ILE A 90 -4.00 6.02 13.38
N GLU A 91 -4.10 6.98 12.49
CA GLU A 91 -4.73 8.26 12.73
C GLU A 91 -5.68 8.61 11.58
N VAL A 92 -6.84 9.18 11.92
CA VAL A 92 -7.75 9.75 10.91
C VAL A 92 -7.61 11.26 10.95
N GLN A 93 -7.15 11.83 9.86
CA GLN A 93 -6.92 13.27 9.68
C GLN A 93 -7.85 13.80 8.59
N GLY A 94 -9.01 14.35 9.01
CA GLY A 94 -10.03 14.83 8.09
C GLY A 94 -10.60 13.70 7.23
N ASP A 95 -10.31 13.73 5.95
CA ASP A 95 -10.75 12.75 4.93
C ASP A 95 -9.65 11.73 4.56
N VAL A 96 -8.63 11.59 5.39
CA VAL A 96 -7.51 10.69 5.13
C VAL A 96 -7.22 9.81 6.36
N VAL A 97 -7.08 8.52 6.15
CA VAL A 97 -6.50 7.60 7.14
C VAL A 97 -5.00 7.56 6.93
N VAL A 98 -4.25 7.86 7.96
CA VAL A 98 -2.79 7.80 7.98
C VAL A 98 -2.35 6.62 8.83
N VAL A 99 -1.63 5.71 8.23
CA VAL A 99 -1.00 4.57 8.90
C VAL A 99 0.51 4.82 8.93
N ARG A 100 1.08 4.77 10.13
CA ARG A 100 2.52 4.85 10.36
C ARG A 100 2.99 3.55 10.97
N GLY A 101 4.24 3.22 10.75
CA GLY A 101 4.86 2.08 11.39
C GLY A 101 6.36 2.08 11.21
N GLU A 102 7.01 1.15 11.91
CA GLU A 102 8.44 0.91 11.81
C GLU A 102 8.70 -0.57 11.62
N LYS A 103 9.23 -0.95 10.46
CA LYS A 103 9.68 -2.31 10.19
C LYS A 103 11.14 -2.46 10.55
N ARG A 104 11.41 -3.26 11.57
CA ARG A 104 12.77 -3.47 12.07
C ARG A 104 13.49 -4.53 11.26
N PHE A 105 14.78 -4.30 11.07
CA PHE A 105 15.68 -5.31 10.53
C PHE A 105 16.18 -6.18 11.70
N GLU A 106 16.10 -7.47 11.51
CA GLU A 106 16.70 -8.45 12.42
C GLU A 106 17.81 -9.17 11.67
N ARG A 107 19.03 -9.01 12.17
CA ARG A 107 20.21 -9.66 11.58
C ARG A 107 20.16 -11.16 11.86
N GLU A 108 20.31 -11.98 10.83
CA GLU A 108 20.27 -13.44 10.96
C GLU A 108 21.43 -13.96 11.80
N SER A 109 22.64 -13.41 11.59
CA SER A 109 23.86 -13.77 12.30
C SER A 109 24.89 -12.66 12.21
N SER A 110 25.83 -12.61 13.16
CA SER A 110 27.02 -11.76 13.08
C SER A 110 28.07 -12.29 12.09
N GLU A 111 27.97 -13.58 11.75
CA GLU A 111 28.82 -14.23 10.76
C GLU A 111 28.05 -14.47 9.47
N GLY A 112 28.71 -14.30 8.32
CA GLY A 112 28.09 -14.49 7.01
C GLY A 112 27.83 -13.19 6.25
N ARG A 113 27.25 -13.32 5.07
CA ARG A 113 26.94 -12.20 4.16
C ARG A 113 25.53 -12.32 3.60
N TYR A 114 24.87 -11.19 3.47
CA TYR A 114 23.64 -11.13 2.68
C TYR A 114 23.98 -11.12 1.20
N ARG A 115 23.49 -12.08 0.45
CA ARG A 115 23.63 -12.14 -1.01
C ARG A 115 22.62 -11.21 -1.69
N VAL A 116 21.43 -11.13 -1.12
CA VAL A 116 20.31 -10.31 -1.58
C VAL A 116 19.60 -9.73 -0.36
N LEU A 117 19.27 -8.44 -0.40
CA LEU A 117 18.53 -7.75 0.64
C LEU A 117 17.55 -6.76 -0.01
N GLN A 118 16.33 -7.23 -0.30
CA GLN A 118 15.32 -6.53 -1.07
C GLN A 118 14.12 -6.04 -0.24
N CYS A 119 13.99 -6.47 1.01
CA CYS A 119 12.95 -5.96 1.88
C CYS A 119 13.23 -4.52 2.30
N ALA A 120 12.19 -3.70 2.36
CA ALA A 120 12.29 -2.35 2.89
C ALA A 120 12.18 -2.38 4.42
N TYR A 121 13.04 -1.66 5.10
CA TYR A 121 13.08 -1.53 6.55
C TYR A 121 13.09 -0.06 6.98
N GLY A 122 12.64 0.19 8.19
CA GLY A 122 12.57 1.50 8.80
C GLY A 122 11.16 2.03 8.97
N SER A 123 11.04 3.31 9.29
CA SER A 123 9.76 3.98 9.45
C SER A 123 9.10 4.25 8.09
N PHE A 124 7.78 4.12 8.06
CA PHE A 124 6.96 4.46 6.89
C PHE A 124 5.70 5.23 7.28
N ARG A 125 5.13 5.89 6.28
CA ARG A 125 3.83 6.54 6.35
C ARG A 125 3.03 6.20 5.11
N ARG A 126 1.82 5.66 5.30
CA ARG A 126 0.86 5.36 4.25
C ARG A 126 -0.41 6.19 4.47
N SER A 127 -0.83 6.93 3.47
CA SER A 127 -2.06 7.71 3.50
C SER A 127 -3.11 7.08 2.58
N VAL A 128 -4.33 6.92 3.07
CA VAL A 128 -5.47 6.35 2.32
C VAL A 128 -6.61 7.35 2.36
N PRO A 129 -7.00 7.93 1.22
CA PRO A 129 -8.14 8.82 1.15
C PRO A 129 -9.45 8.08 1.48
N LEU A 130 -10.33 8.74 2.22
CA LEU A 130 -11.67 8.25 2.52
C LEU A 130 -12.65 8.74 1.45
N PRO A 131 -13.51 7.87 0.92
CA PRO A 131 -14.51 8.24 -0.09
C PRO A 131 -15.65 9.09 0.47
N THR A 132 -15.84 9.07 1.79
CA THR A 132 -16.96 9.72 2.48
C THR A 132 -16.58 10.09 3.93
N PRO A 133 -17.26 11.06 4.55
CA PRO A 133 -17.10 11.38 5.97
C PRO A 133 -17.45 10.19 6.87
N VAL A 134 -16.65 9.99 7.91
CA VAL A 134 -16.77 8.86 8.85
C VAL A 134 -16.79 9.33 10.31
N LEU A 135 -17.29 8.45 11.20
CA LEU A 135 -17.26 8.63 12.65
C LEU A 135 -15.90 8.10 13.18
N THR A 136 -14.96 8.99 13.37
CA THR A 136 -13.58 8.66 13.77
C THR A 136 -13.48 8.06 15.16
N ASP A 137 -14.33 8.48 16.08
CA ASP A 137 -14.44 7.99 17.46
C ASP A 137 -14.95 6.54 17.56
N GLN A 138 -15.57 6.04 16.50
CA GLN A 138 -16.09 4.67 16.40
C GLN A 138 -15.24 3.76 15.50
N ALA A 139 -14.11 4.26 15.04
CA ALA A 139 -13.18 3.49 14.23
C ALA A 139 -12.66 2.27 15.00
N LYS A 140 -12.54 1.14 14.30
CA LYS A 140 -11.97 -0.11 14.83
C LYS A 140 -10.87 -0.58 13.90
N ALA A 141 -9.77 -1.03 14.49
CA ALA A 141 -8.66 -1.58 13.73
C ALA A 141 -8.25 -2.95 14.29
N ASN A 142 -7.87 -3.84 13.38
CA ASN A 142 -7.34 -5.16 13.70
C ASN A 142 -6.17 -5.45 12.75
N TYR A 143 -5.08 -5.96 13.32
CA TYR A 143 -3.92 -6.43 12.54
C TYR A 143 -3.70 -7.91 12.80
N ARG A 144 -3.76 -8.71 11.73
CA ARG A 144 -3.58 -10.16 11.80
C ARG A 144 -2.98 -10.69 10.51
N ASN A 145 -2.03 -11.60 10.63
CA ASN A 145 -1.38 -12.28 9.48
C ASN A 145 -0.82 -11.30 8.43
N GLY A 146 -0.25 -10.19 8.87
CA GLY A 146 0.31 -9.19 7.96
C GLY A 146 -0.71 -8.27 7.29
N VAL A 147 -1.99 -8.36 7.66
CA VAL A 147 -3.06 -7.53 7.12
C VAL A 147 -3.64 -6.63 8.21
N LEU A 148 -3.58 -5.33 7.99
CA LEU A 148 -4.27 -4.32 8.79
C LEU A 148 -5.66 -4.09 8.21
N ARG A 149 -6.71 -4.29 9.01
CA ARG A 149 -8.09 -4.00 8.66
C ARG A 149 -8.61 -2.89 9.55
N ILE A 150 -9.08 -1.80 8.94
CA ILE A 150 -9.66 -0.65 9.62
C ILE A 150 -11.12 -0.54 9.18
N GLU A 151 -12.02 -0.44 10.13
CA GLU A 151 -13.45 -0.26 9.91
C GLU A 151 -13.90 1.08 10.50
N LEU A 152 -14.53 1.90 9.65
CA LEU A 152 -14.95 3.25 9.97
C LEU A 152 -16.44 3.39 9.63
N PRO A 153 -17.34 3.55 10.64
CA PRO A 153 -18.75 3.84 10.40
C PRO A 153 -18.92 5.17 9.67
N LYS A 154 -19.83 5.22 8.72
CA LYS A 154 -20.14 6.45 7.97
C LYS A 154 -20.92 7.43 8.81
N LEU A 155 -20.67 8.71 8.60
CA LEU A 155 -21.48 9.77 9.16
C LEU A 155 -22.90 9.72 8.53
N ALA A 156 -23.94 9.76 9.34
CA ALA A 156 -25.33 9.53 8.90
C ALA A 156 -25.89 10.56 7.90
N THR A 157 -25.16 11.65 7.66
CA THR A 157 -25.58 12.75 6.76
C THR A 157 -25.50 12.41 5.27
N ASP A 158 -24.81 11.33 4.91
CA ASP A 158 -24.53 10.98 3.50
C ASP A 158 -25.31 9.76 2.98
N ARG A 159 -26.51 9.54 3.49
CA ARG A 159 -27.39 8.61 2.81
C ARG A 159 -27.92 9.30 1.54
N PRO A 160 -27.62 8.81 0.34
CA PRO A 160 -28.30 9.32 -0.84
C PRO A 160 -29.80 9.12 -0.65
N ARG A 161 -30.57 10.21 -0.52
CA ARG A 161 -32.02 10.15 -0.59
C ARG A 161 -32.37 9.57 -1.94
N LYS A 162 -32.86 8.34 -1.96
CA LYS A 162 -33.52 7.81 -3.16
C LYS A 162 -34.74 8.71 -3.46
N LEU A 163 -34.55 9.68 -4.34
CA LEU A 163 -35.64 10.45 -4.89
C LEU A 163 -36.34 9.57 -5.93
N SER A 164 -37.45 8.97 -5.55
CA SER A 164 -38.33 8.34 -6.51
C SER A 164 -39.13 9.44 -7.20
N VAL A 165 -38.80 9.71 -8.45
CA VAL A 165 -39.60 10.61 -9.30
C VAL A 165 -40.78 9.82 -9.85
N LYS A 166 -42.01 10.19 -9.47
CA LYS A 166 -43.20 9.67 -10.13
C LYS A 166 -43.35 10.35 -11.47
N ILE A 167 -43.40 9.55 -12.54
CA ILE A 167 -43.75 10.01 -13.87
C ILE A 167 -45.27 10.03 -13.91
N SER A 168 -45.85 11.20 -14.17
CA SER A 168 -47.29 11.39 -14.48
C SER A 168 -47.54 11.35 -15.96
#